data_38eb1c31231d2e1da9dad9f918cfa8d5
#
_entry.id   38eb1c31231d2e1da9dad9f918cfa8d5
#
_cell.length_a   1.000
_cell.length_b   1.000
_cell.length_c   1.000
_cell.angle_alpha   90.00
_cell.angle_beta   90.00
_cell.angle_gamma   90.00
#
_symmetry.space_group_name_H-M   'P 1'
#
loop_
_entity.id
_entity.type
_entity.pdbx_description
1 polymer ?
#
loop_
_entity_poly.entity_id
_entity_poly.type
_entity_poly.pdbx_seq_one_letter_code
_entity_poly.pdbx_strand_id
1 'polypeptide(L)'
;MNAQNSIQVLQAYATGLSAQSHQHKVQSQVFASMGLNKLAEKYAGHATEEAEWVDKMVARIIDLGGEAKVEATPAQTIYKDVVEFLKADLAVSVKEVPVLGQVTLSLAEDMTTYDLMKGYYQDEEEDMYWMQEQLDLIELIGLQNWLVKQL
;
A
#
# COMPACT_ATOMS: atom_id res chain seq x y z
N MET A 1 -0.12 -11.35 26.17
CA MET A 1 0.27 -10.50 25.04
C MET A 1 1.78 -10.55 24.85
N ASN A 2 2.24 -10.71 23.60
CA ASN A 2 3.67 -10.68 23.29
C ASN A 2 4.02 -9.36 22.58
N ALA A 3 4.39 -8.34 23.36
CA ALA A 3 4.72 -7.01 22.83
C ALA A 3 5.89 -7.05 21.84
N GLN A 4 6.88 -7.90 22.07
CA GLN A 4 8.03 -8.03 21.18
C GLN A 4 7.63 -8.52 19.79
N ASN A 5 6.71 -9.47 19.71
CA ASN A 5 6.18 -9.94 18.42
C ASN A 5 5.43 -8.82 17.70
N SER A 6 4.59 -8.08 18.41
CA SER A 6 3.87 -6.93 17.84
C SER A 6 4.84 -5.88 17.32
N ILE A 7 5.88 -5.55 18.07
CA ILE A 7 6.90 -4.57 17.66
C ILE A 7 7.60 -5.01 16.37
N GLN A 8 7.99 -6.28 16.28
CA GLN A 8 8.66 -6.83 15.08
C GLN A 8 7.76 -6.76 13.85
N VAL A 9 6.49 -7.14 14.00
CA VAL A 9 5.51 -7.07 12.91
C VAL A 9 5.29 -5.62 12.47
N LEU A 10 5.04 -4.73 13.41
CA LEU A 10 4.81 -3.32 13.12
C LEU A 10 6.01 -2.69 12.40
N GLN A 11 7.23 -2.99 12.87
CA GLN A 11 8.44 -2.44 12.23
C GLN A 11 8.61 -2.96 10.80
N ALA A 12 8.37 -4.24 10.57
CA ALA A 12 8.49 -4.83 9.24
C ALA A 12 7.50 -4.16 8.26
N TYR A 13 6.25 -4.00 8.68
CA TYR A 13 5.24 -3.35 7.84
C TYR A 13 5.47 -1.84 7.69
N ALA A 14 5.90 -1.15 8.74
CA ALA A 14 6.23 0.27 8.65
C ALA A 14 7.36 0.51 7.64
N THR A 15 8.39 -0.33 7.65
CA THR A 15 9.52 -0.25 6.71
C THR A 15 9.06 -0.48 5.27
N GLY A 16 8.35 -1.58 5.02
CA GLY A 16 7.88 -1.93 3.67
C GLY A 16 6.88 -0.93 3.13
N LEU A 17 5.95 -0.47 3.96
CA LEU A 17 4.92 0.48 3.56
C LEU A 17 5.48 1.89 3.33
N SER A 18 6.51 2.29 4.06
CA SER A 18 7.21 3.57 3.80
C SER A 18 7.79 3.58 2.39
N ALA A 19 8.40 2.48 1.98
CA ALA A 19 8.95 2.33 0.63
C ALA A 19 7.85 2.34 -0.43
N GLN A 20 6.75 1.64 -0.20
CA GLN A 20 5.59 1.60 -1.10
C GLN A 20 4.93 2.98 -1.24
N SER A 21 4.77 3.70 -0.14
CA SER A 21 4.24 5.06 -0.14
C SER A 21 5.09 5.99 -1.01
N HIS A 22 6.39 5.94 -0.87
CA HIS A 22 7.31 6.74 -1.69
C HIS A 22 7.24 6.34 -3.16
N GLN A 23 7.21 5.03 -3.46
CA GLN A 23 7.06 4.52 -4.82
C GLN A 23 5.77 5.05 -5.47
N HIS A 24 4.64 4.94 -4.78
CA HIS A 24 3.36 5.43 -5.28
C HIS A 24 3.38 6.95 -5.50
N LYS A 25 4.06 7.68 -4.63
CA LYS A 25 4.22 9.13 -4.80
C LYS A 25 5.00 9.48 -6.06
N VAL A 26 6.13 8.82 -6.28
CA VAL A 26 6.94 9.03 -7.49
C VAL A 26 6.16 8.59 -8.74
N GLN A 27 5.47 7.45 -8.67
CA GLN A 27 4.63 6.96 -9.77
C GLN A 27 3.53 7.96 -10.12
N SER A 28 2.91 8.58 -9.11
CA SER A 28 1.87 9.61 -9.33
C SER A 28 2.42 10.81 -10.10
N GLN A 29 3.66 11.21 -9.82
CA GLN A 29 4.32 12.30 -10.55
C GLN A 29 4.58 11.94 -12.01
N VAL A 30 4.95 10.69 -12.29
CA VAL A 30 5.10 10.19 -13.66
C VAL A 30 3.76 10.25 -14.40
N PHE A 31 2.67 9.81 -13.78
CA PHE A 31 1.33 9.90 -14.39
C PHE A 31 0.91 11.35 -14.64
N ALA A 32 1.19 12.24 -13.71
CA ALA A 32 0.90 13.68 -13.89
C ALA A 32 1.67 14.25 -15.07
N SER A 33 2.94 13.84 -15.25
CA SER A 33 3.76 14.27 -16.39
C SER A 33 3.22 13.81 -17.74
N MET A 34 2.40 12.74 -17.73
CA MET A 34 1.73 12.21 -18.92
C MET A 34 0.36 12.84 -19.16
N GLY A 35 -0.09 13.75 -18.30
CA GLY A 35 -1.42 14.36 -18.36
C GLY A 35 -2.54 13.51 -17.76
N LEU A 36 -2.22 12.37 -17.16
CA LEU A 36 -3.19 11.47 -16.54
C LEU A 36 -3.50 11.93 -15.12
N ASN A 37 -4.15 13.07 -15.00
CA ASN A 37 -4.29 13.79 -13.72
C ASN A 37 -5.13 13.06 -12.70
N LYS A 38 -6.21 12.37 -13.11
CA LYS A 38 -7.06 11.62 -12.18
C LYS A 38 -6.33 10.39 -11.63
N LEU A 39 -5.60 9.68 -12.49
CA LEU A 39 -4.80 8.55 -12.05
C LEU A 39 -3.68 9.01 -11.12
N ALA A 40 -3.04 10.14 -11.44
CA ALA A 40 -2.02 10.74 -10.58
C ALA A 40 -2.58 11.10 -9.20
N GLU A 41 -3.76 11.71 -9.13
CA GLU A 41 -4.43 12.03 -7.86
C GLU A 41 -4.75 10.77 -7.06
N LYS A 42 -5.21 9.70 -7.73
CA LYS A 42 -5.50 8.43 -7.07
C LYS A 42 -4.26 7.86 -6.38
N TYR A 43 -3.13 7.81 -7.10
CA TYR A 43 -1.89 7.27 -6.54
C TYR A 43 -1.22 8.21 -5.53
N ALA A 44 -1.34 9.51 -5.68
CA ALA A 44 -0.93 10.45 -4.63
C ALA A 44 -1.76 10.25 -3.36
N GLY A 45 -3.06 9.98 -3.50
CA GLY A 45 -3.95 9.64 -2.39
C GLY A 45 -3.55 8.34 -1.69
N HIS A 46 -3.23 7.29 -2.46
CA HIS A 46 -2.69 6.03 -1.92
C HIS A 46 -1.43 6.28 -1.12
N ALA A 47 -0.49 7.06 -1.67
CA ALA A 47 0.76 7.39 -0.99
C ALA A 47 0.53 8.08 0.36
N THR A 48 -0.41 9.02 0.40
CA THR A 48 -0.78 9.74 1.62
C THR A 48 -1.39 8.80 2.67
N GLU A 49 -2.35 7.96 2.26
CA GLU A 49 -2.98 6.97 3.15
C GLU A 49 -1.97 5.98 3.70
N GLU A 50 -1.06 5.49 2.86
CA GLU A 50 0.00 4.58 3.26
C GLU A 50 0.95 5.22 4.29
N ALA A 51 1.33 6.49 4.08
CA ALA A 51 2.14 7.24 5.03
C ALA A 51 1.42 7.43 6.38
N GLU A 52 0.11 7.63 6.36
CA GLU A 52 -0.70 7.73 7.58
C GLU A 52 -0.72 6.40 8.36
N TRP A 53 -0.81 5.26 7.66
CA TRP A 53 -0.69 3.95 8.31
C TRP A 53 0.68 3.73 8.92
N VAL A 54 1.74 4.15 8.24
CA VAL A 54 3.11 4.11 8.79
C VAL A 54 3.19 4.90 10.09
N ASP A 55 2.63 6.10 10.13
CA ASP A 55 2.60 6.94 11.33
C ASP A 55 1.93 6.23 12.50
N LYS A 56 0.80 5.55 12.25
CA LYS A 56 0.08 4.78 13.28
C LYS A 56 0.90 3.59 13.76
N MET A 57 1.58 2.89 12.86
CA MET A 57 2.45 1.76 13.20
C MET A 57 3.63 2.21 14.08
N VAL A 58 4.27 3.31 13.70
CA VAL A 58 5.38 3.89 14.48
C VAL A 58 4.91 4.32 15.87
N ALA A 59 3.77 5.00 15.96
CA ALA A 59 3.21 5.41 17.24
C ALA A 59 2.93 4.19 18.14
N ARG A 60 2.42 3.10 17.57
CA ARG A 60 2.14 1.88 18.33
C ARG A 60 3.42 1.20 18.82
N ILE A 61 4.48 1.17 18.01
CA ILE A 61 5.81 0.66 18.46
C ILE A 61 6.26 1.40 19.72
N ILE A 62 6.14 2.71 19.71
CA ILE A 62 6.53 3.57 20.83
C ILE A 62 5.66 3.29 22.04
N ASP A 63 4.35 3.17 21.87
CA ASP A 63 3.41 2.83 22.95
C ASP A 63 3.75 1.49 23.62
N LEU A 64 4.23 0.53 22.84
CA LEU A 64 4.63 -0.79 23.33
C LEU A 64 6.03 -0.79 23.99
N GLY A 65 6.69 0.36 24.06
CA GLY A 65 8.03 0.48 24.65
C GLY A 65 9.16 0.09 23.72
N GLY A 66 8.88 -0.06 22.42
CA GLY A 66 9.88 -0.37 21.40
C GLY A 66 10.56 0.86 20.84
N GLU A 67 11.61 0.62 20.07
CA GLU A 67 12.31 1.66 19.30
C GLU A 67 11.91 1.56 17.84
N ALA A 68 11.34 2.63 17.30
CA ALA A 68 11.04 2.72 15.88
C ALA A 68 12.34 2.98 15.09
N LYS A 69 12.46 2.33 13.94
CA LYS A 69 13.67 2.40 13.10
C LYS A 69 13.32 2.86 11.70
N VAL A 70 14.30 3.46 11.04
CA VAL A 70 14.28 3.70 9.60
C VAL A 70 15.28 2.74 8.97
N GLU A 71 14.76 1.77 8.22
CA GLU A 71 15.56 0.70 7.65
C GLU A 71 15.69 0.85 6.14
N ALA A 72 16.80 0.37 5.58
CA ALA A 72 17.01 0.36 4.14
C ALA A 72 16.05 -0.62 3.45
N THR A 73 15.64 -0.28 2.26
CA THR A 73 14.79 -1.12 1.40
C THR A 73 15.40 -1.25 0.01
N PRO A 74 15.09 -2.34 -0.72
CA PRO A 74 15.54 -2.47 -2.10
C PRO A 74 15.00 -1.34 -2.98
N ALA A 75 15.73 -1.03 -4.05
CA ALA A 75 15.26 -0.12 -5.08
C ALA A 75 13.95 -0.65 -5.69
N GLN A 76 13.05 0.27 -6.03
CA GLN A 76 11.75 -0.07 -6.60
C GLN A 76 11.64 0.46 -8.03
N THR A 77 10.92 -0.30 -8.87
CA THR A 77 10.71 0.07 -10.27
C THR A 77 9.62 1.13 -10.39
N ILE A 78 9.88 2.15 -11.21
CA ILE A 78 8.87 3.12 -11.63
C ILE A 78 8.53 2.84 -13.10
N TYR A 79 7.24 2.84 -13.41
CA TYR A 79 6.74 2.41 -14.72
C TYR A 79 6.30 3.61 -15.56
N LYS A 80 6.55 3.53 -16.87
CA LYS A 80 5.97 4.46 -17.85
C LYS A 80 4.74 3.89 -18.52
N ASP A 81 4.62 2.56 -18.59
CA ASP A 81 3.46 1.88 -19.12
C ASP A 81 2.42 1.69 -18.02
N VAL A 82 1.24 2.28 -18.21
CA VAL A 82 0.16 2.29 -17.20
C VAL A 82 -0.34 0.88 -16.90
N VAL A 83 -0.53 0.05 -17.94
CA VAL A 83 -1.06 -1.31 -17.76
C VAL A 83 -0.05 -2.20 -17.06
N GLU A 84 1.23 -2.10 -17.44
CA GLU A 84 2.30 -2.83 -16.74
C GLU A 84 2.37 -2.45 -15.26
N PHE A 85 2.23 -1.17 -14.97
CA PHE A 85 2.22 -0.71 -13.59
C PHE A 85 1.04 -1.28 -12.80
N LEU A 86 -0.17 -1.19 -13.34
CA LEU A 86 -1.36 -1.70 -12.66
C LEU A 86 -1.27 -3.21 -12.40
N LYS A 87 -0.75 -3.96 -13.38
CA LYS A 87 -0.54 -5.41 -13.23
C LYS A 87 0.51 -5.72 -12.16
N ALA A 88 1.62 -4.98 -12.15
CA ALA A 88 2.68 -5.18 -11.15
C ALA A 88 2.19 -4.83 -9.73
N ASP A 89 1.49 -3.73 -9.58
CA ASP A 89 0.96 -3.26 -8.30
C ASP A 89 -0.11 -4.24 -7.77
N LEU A 90 -1.00 -4.70 -8.64
CA LEU A 90 -2.00 -5.72 -8.30
C LEU A 90 -1.32 -7.04 -7.88
N ALA A 91 -0.30 -7.47 -8.59
CA ALA A 91 0.41 -8.72 -8.27
C ALA A 91 1.02 -8.68 -6.86
N VAL A 92 1.56 -7.54 -6.45
CA VAL A 92 2.05 -7.35 -5.07
C VAL A 92 0.91 -7.53 -4.07
N SER A 93 -0.22 -6.88 -4.29
CA SER A 93 -1.38 -6.96 -3.39
C SER A 93 -1.96 -8.37 -3.32
N VAL A 94 -2.11 -9.05 -4.44
CA VAL A 94 -2.62 -10.44 -4.49
C VAL A 94 -1.74 -11.39 -3.68
N LYS A 95 -0.43 -11.17 -3.69
CA LYS A 95 0.51 -11.96 -2.91
C LYS A 95 0.48 -11.59 -1.43
N GLU A 96 0.48 -10.29 -1.12
CA GLU A 96 0.73 -9.79 0.24
C GLU A 96 -0.54 -9.69 1.10
N VAL A 97 -1.72 -9.41 0.53
CA VAL A 97 -2.95 -9.26 1.32
C VAL A 97 -3.31 -10.53 2.11
N PRO A 98 -3.25 -11.75 1.55
CA PRO A 98 -3.49 -12.95 2.35
C PRO A 98 -2.47 -13.14 3.47
N VAL A 99 -1.21 -12.82 3.23
CA VAL A 99 -0.14 -12.89 4.25
C VAL A 99 -0.43 -11.90 5.37
N LEU A 100 -0.78 -10.68 5.03
CA LEU A 100 -1.16 -9.63 5.99
C LEU A 100 -2.34 -10.09 6.85
N GLY A 101 -3.33 -10.74 6.24
CA GLY A 101 -4.47 -11.28 6.97
C GLY A 101 -4.06 -12.30 8.03
N GLN A 102 -3.19 -13.24 7.70
CA GLN A 102 -2.69 -14.23 8.64
C GLN A 102 -1.83 -13.62 9.72
N VAL A 103 -0.95 -12.68 9.37
CA VAL A 103 -0.13 -11.95 10.34
C VAL A 103 -1.02 -11.17 11.31
N THR A 104 -2.06 -10.50 10.81
CA THR A 104 -3.00 -9.74 11.63
C THR A 104 -3.70 -10.65 12.64
N LEU A 105 -4.18 -11.82 12.21
CA LEU A 105 -4.82 -12.78 13.12
C LEU A 105 -3.86 -13.25 14.23
N SER A 106 -2.59 -13.36 13.94
CA SER A 106 -1.58 -13.76 14.93
C SER A 106 -1.38 -12.73 16.04
N LEU A 107 -1.87 -11.50 15.85
CA LEU A 107 -1.76 -10.39 16.81
C LEU A 107 -3.00 -10.25 17.71
N ALA A 108 -3.94 -11.19 17.65
CA ALA A 108 -5.25 -11.06 18.32
C ALA A 108 -5.16 -10.84 19.84
N GLU A 109 -4.12 -11.33 20.50
CA GLU A 109 -3.93 -11.12 21.94
C GLU A 109 -3.54 -9.68 22.29
N ASP A 110 -2.94 -8.96 21.35
CA ASP A 110 -2.67 -7.53 21.46
C ASP A 110 -3.76 -6.79 20.70
N MET A 111 -4.88 -6.57 21.36
CA MET A 111 -6.12 -6.10 20.74
C MET A 111 -5.93 -4.76 19.99
N THR A 112 -5.15 -3.84 20.52
CA THR A 112 -4.93 -2.53 19.89
C THR A 112 -4.09 -2.66 18.62
N THR A 113 -3.05 -3.47 18.64
CA THR A 113 -2.23 -3.75 17.45
C THR A 113 -3.04 -4.54 16.41
N TYR A 114 -3.84 -5.52 16.85
CA TYR A 114 -4.74 -6.26 15.98
C TYR A 114 -5.70 -5.33 15.26
N ASP A 115 -6.35 -4.43 15.99
CA ASP A 115 -7.33 -3.50 15.42
C ASP A 115 -6.68 -2.55 14.41
N LEU A 116 -5.50 -2.03 14.72
CA LEU A 116 -4.73 -1.20 13.81
C LEU A 116 -4.40 -1.95 12.51
N MET A 117 -3.84 -3.14 12.63
CA MET A 117 -3.43 -3.95 11.47
C MET A 117 -4.62 -4.47 10.67
N LYS A 118 -5.75 -4.71 11.32
CA LYS A 118 -7.00 -5.06 10.65
C LYS A 118 -7.52 -3.92 9.78
N GLY A 119 -7.45 -2.69 10.28
CA GLY A 119 -7.83 -1.50 9.52
C GLY A 119 -6.94 -1.32 8.29
N TYR A 120 -5.64 -1.50 8.45
CA TYR A 120 -4.68 -1.48 7.35
C TYR A 120 -4.96 -2.60 6.33
N TYR A 121 -5.23 -3.82 6.80
CA TYR A 121 -5.63 -4.94 5.94
C TYR A 121 -6.84 -4.61 5.08
N GLN A 122 -7.89 -4.03 5.68
CA GLN A 122 -9.12 -3.66 4.96
C GLN A 122 -8.84 -2.62 3.87
N ASP A 123 -7.97 -1.65 4.15
CA ASP A 123 -7.59 -0.62 3.20
C ASP A 123 -6.80 -1.22 2.02
N GLU A 124 -5.84 -2.11 2.30
CA GLU A 124 -5.07 -2.81 1.26
C GLU A 124 -5.95 -3.73 0.40
N GLU A 125 -6.93 -4.40 1.00
CA GLU A 125 -7.89 -5.23 0.27
C GLU A 125 -8.76 -4.39 -0.66
N GLU A 126 -9.23 -3.23 -0.20
CA GLU A 126 -9.98 -2.27 -1.02
C GLU A 126 -9.17 -1.81 -2.23
N ASP A 127 -7.91 -1.46 -2.01
CA ASP A 127 -7.01 -1.03 -3.08
C ASP A 127 -6.78 -2.15 -4.10
N MET A 128 -6.64 -3.38 -3.63
CA MET A 128 -6.52 -4.56 -4.49
C MET A 128 -7.74 -4.71 -5.40
N TYR A 129 -8.93 -4.60 -4.86
CA TYR A 129 -10.16 -4.68 -5.63
C TYR A 129 -10.29 -3.53 -6.64
N TRP A 130 -9.88 -2.33 -6.26
CA TRP A 130 -9.87 -1.19 -7.17
C TRP A 130 -8.94 -1.43 -8.37
N MET A 131 -7.74 -1.94 -8.14
CA MET A 131 -6.79 -2.24 -9.22
C MET A 131 -7.32 -3.30 -10.18
N GLN A 132 -7.93 -4.37 -9.65
CA GLN A 132 -8.55 -5.40 -10.47
C GLN A 132 -9.69 -4.81 -11.31
N GLU A 133 -10.51 -3.98 -10.71
CA GLU A 133 -11.59 -3.28 -11.41
C GLU A 133 -11.06 -2.43 -12.58
N GLN A 134 -9.94 -1.73 -12.39
CA GLN A 134 -9.35 -0.93 -13.46
C GLN A 134 -8.87 -1.80 -14.63
N LEU A 135 -8.21 -2.91 -14.33
CA LEU A 135 -7.76 -3.84 -15.37
C LEU A 135 -8.94 -4.46 -16.13
N ASP A 136 -9.99 -4.85 -15.42
CA ASP A 136 -11.21 -5.38 -16.02
C ASP A 136 -11.88 -4.34 -16.91
N LEU A 137 -11.92 -3.09 -16.48
CA LEU A 137 -12.49 -1.99 -17.25
C LEU A 137 -11.68 -1.70 -18.51
N ILE A 138 -10.37 -1.77 -18.45
CA ILE A 138 -9.49 -1.62 -19.62
C ILE A 138 -9.82 -2.69 -20.67
N GLU A 139 -10.02 -3.94 -20.24
CA GLU A 139 -10.43 -5.02 -21.16
C GLU A 139 -11.82 -4.75 -21.77
N LEU A 140 -12.73 -4.23 -20.97
CA LEU A 140 -14.13 -4.02 -21.39
C LEU A 140 -14.29 -2.88 -22.39
N ILE A 141 -13.65 -1.73 -22.14
CA ILE A 141 -13.85 -0.52 -22.94
C ILE A 141 -12.64 -0.13 -23.81
N GLY A 142 -11.53 -0.86 -23.67
CA GLY A 142 -10.28 -0.58 -24.36
C GLY A 142 -9.42 0.46 -23.65
N LEU A 143 -8.11 0.34 -23.83
CA LEU A 143 -7.13 1.18 -23.13
C LEU A 143 -7.31 2.68 -23.43
N GLN A 144 -7.55 3.03 -24.70
CA GLN A 144 -7.69 4.45 -25.08
C GLN A 144 -8.89 5.10 -24.40
N ASN A 145 -10.03 4.41 -24.37
CA ASN A 145 -11.22 4.91 -23.68
C ASN A 145 -11.00 5.05 -22.18
N TRP A 146 -10.29 4.10 -21.59
CA TRP A 146 -9.94 4.14 -20.17
C TRP A 146 -9.00 5.31 -19.87
N LEU A 147 -7.98 5.54 -20.73
CA LEU A 147 -7.03 6.65 -20.56
C LEU A 147 -7.73 8.02 -20.61
N VAL A 148 -8.73 8.18 -21.48
CA VAL A 148 -9.52 9.44 -21.55
C VAL A 148 -10.18 9.74 -20.20
N LYS A 149 -10.62 8.73 -19.48
CA LYS A 149 -11.21 8.89 -18.14
C LYS A 149 -10.21 9.31 -17.07
N GLN A 150 -8.91 9.22 -17.36
CA GLN A 150 -7.85 9.58 -16.42
C GLN A 150 -7.33 11.01 -16.60
N LEU A 151 -7.80 11.72 -17.61
CA LEU A 151 -7.36 13.09 -17.90
C LEU A 151 -7.81 14.12 -16.86
#